data_219f57ca0a32675ffa89f83ead2ed243
#
_entry.id   219f57ca0a32675ffa89f83ead2ed243
#
_cell.length_a   1.000
_cell.length_b   1.000
_cell.length_c   1.000
_cell.angle_alpha   90.00
_cell.angle_beta   90.00
_cell.angle_gamma   90.00
#
_symmetry.space_group_name_H-M   'P 1'
#
loop_
_entity.id
_entity.type
_entity.pdbx_description
1 polymer ?
#
loop_
_entity_poly.entity_id
_entity_poly.type
_entity_poly.pdbx_seq_one_letter_code
_entity_poly.pdbx_strand_id
1 'polypeptide(L)'
;SFFAAHTYYWGDVHLKNFGQERAEHISPVKTAADAGVIYTLHQDTPVIEPDMLETVWCAVNRITKSGVRLAQEEAVSCLDALKGVTVNAAFQYHEEQEKGSIEEGKRADLIILSEDPLQVHPDRIRGITVLETIKDGEAVYRKDQ
;
A
#
# COMPACT_ATOMS: atom_id res chain seq x y z
N SER A 1 -8.39 6.73 5.54
CA SER A 1 -7.05 6.51 4.97
C SER A 1 -6.05 6.14 6.06
N PHE A 2 -5.20 5.13 5.83
CA PHE A 2 -4.21 4.65 6.79
C PHE A 2 -2.78 4.89 6.30
N PHE A 3 -1.91 5.35 7.19
CA PHE A 3 -0.48 5.41 6.96
C PHE A 3 0.17 4.08 7.40
N ALA A 4 0.05 3.04 6.56
CA ALA A 4 0.54 1.70 6.89
C ALA A 4 2.05 1.63 7.15
N ALA A 5 2.82 2.52 6.53
CA ALA A 5 4.27 2.62 6.72
C ALA A 5 4.68 3.02 8.15
N HIS A 6 3.76 3.55 8.98
CA HIS A 6 4.00 3.77 10.41
C HIS A 6 4.51 2.51 11.11
N THR A 7 3.99 1.33 10.74
CA THR A 7 4.43 0.05 11.31
C THR A 7 5.93 -0.16 11.08
N TYR A 8 6.41 0.08 9.88
CA TYR A 8 7.81 -0.12 9.54
C TYR A 8 8.71 0.98 10.12
N TYR A 9 8.39 2.24 9.86
CA TYR A 9 9.27 3.36 10.20
C TYR A 9 9.29 3.71 11.69
N TRP A 10 8.16 3.57 12.38
CA TRP A 10 8.00 3.99 13.78
C TRP A 10 7.46 2.91 14.71
N GLY A 11 7.22 1.69 14.23
CA GLY A 11 6.70 0.59 15.05
C GLY A 11 7.54 0.31 16.30
N ASP A 12 8.86 0.31 16.17
CA ASP A 12 9.77 0.14 17.31
C ASP A 12 9.64 1.27 18.35
N VAL A 13 9.43 2.51 17.89
CA VAL A 13 9.21 3.67 18.76
C VAL A 13 7.84 3.57 19.45
N HIS A 14 6.82 3.12 18.74
CA HIS A 14 5.49 2.91 19.30
C HIS A 14 5.52 1.81 20.37
N LEU A 15 6.19 0.71 20.12
CA LEU A 15 6.40 -0.35 21.12
C LEU A 15 7.07 0.17 22.39
N LYS A 16 8.11 1.00 22.22
CA LYS A 16 8.84 1.58 23.36
C LYS A 16 8.00 2.59 24.15
N ASN A 17 7.24 3.44 23.46
CA ASN A 17 6.56 4.59 24.08
C ASN A 17 5.16 4.23 24.61
N PHE A 18 4.45 3.34 23.93
CA PHE A 18 3.05 3.03 24.26
C PHE A 18 2.86 1.64 24.85
N GLY A 19 3.90 0.79 24.79
CA GLY A 19 3.83 -0.63 25.16
C GLY A 19 3.16 -1.48 24.07
N GLN A 20 3.26 -2.80 24.20
CA GLN A 20 2.80 -3.80 23.24
C GLN A 20 1.32 -3.61 22.88
N GLU A 21 0.44 -3.60 23.89
CA GLU A 21 -1.01 -3.57 23.72
C GLU A 21 -1.48 -2.40 22.82
N ARG A 22 -0.97 -1.19 23.05
CA ARG A 22 -1.37 -0.01 22.25
C ARG A 22 -0.69 0.03 20.88
N ALA A 23 0.57 -0.41 20.80
CA ALA A 23 1.31 -0.43 19.55
C ALA A 23 0.71 -1.41 18.54
N GLU A 24 0.08 -2.49 19.00
CA GLU A 24 -0.61 -3.46 18.15
C GLU A 24 -1.85 -2.88 17.45
N HIS A 25 -2.42 -1.81 17.98
CA HIS A 25 -3.60 -1.16 17.38
C HIS A 25 -3.27 0.00 16.41
N ILE A 26 -1.99 0.22 16.07
CA ILE A 26 -1.66 1.24 15.06
C ILE A 26 -2.10 0.79 13.66
N SER A 27 -2.67 1.72 12.89
CA SER A 27 -3.14 1.46 11.53
C SER A 27 -3.95 0.15 11.41
N PRO A 28 -5.13 0.03 12.04
CA PRO A 28 -5.93 -1.20 12.09
C PRO A 28 -6.67 -1.42 10.76
N VAL A 29 -5.93 -1.75 9.71
CA VAL A 29 -6.43 -1.84 8.33
C VAL A 29 -7.38 -3.04 8.18
N LYS A 30 -7.00 -4.20 8.73
CA LYS A 30 -7.81 -5.42 8.65
C LYS A 30 -9.11 -5.28 9.43
N THR A 31 -9.05 -4.71 10.64
CA THR A 31 -10.25 -4.40 11.44
C THR A 31 -11.22 -3.50 10.67
N ALA A 32 -10.73 -2.47 9.99
CA ALA A 32 -11.56 -1.60 9.16
C ALA A 32 -12.16 -2.37 7.97
N ALA A 33 -11.37 -3.21 7.30
CA ALA A 33 -11.83 -4.05 6.19
C ALA A 33 -12.95 -5.01 6.64
N ASP A 34 -12.76 -5.69 7.77
CA ASP A 34 -13.74 -6.64 8.33
C ASP A 34 -15.04 -5.97 8.76
N ALA A 35 -14.97 -4.71 9.17
CA ALA A 35 -16.14 -3.86 9.46
C ALA A 35 -16.83 -3.32 8.19
N GLY A 36 -16.36 -3.67 7.00
CA GLY A 36 -16.92 -3.20 5.72
C GLY A 36 -16.59 -1.75 5.38
N VAL A 37 -15.59 -1.15 6.05
CA VAL A 37 -15.14 0.21 5.76
C VAL A 37 -14.26 0.20 4.52
N ILE A 38 -14.63 1.00 3.50
CA ILE A 38 -13.75 1.26 2.36
C ILE A 38 -12.59 2.12 2.86
N TYR A 39 -11.37 1.59 2.78
CA TYR A 39 -10.17 2.27 3.24
C TYR A 39 -9.20 2.54 2.09
N THR A 40 -8.33 3.51 2.29
CA THR A 40 -7.19 3.82 1.43
C THR A 40 -5.89 3.71 2.21
N LEU A 41 -4.79 3.56 1.48
CA LEU A 41 -3.44 3.62 2.03
C LEU A 41 -2.72 4.84 1.46
N HIS A 42 -1.96 5.55 2.30
CA HIS A 42 -1.21 6.73 1.89
C HIS A 42 0.23 6.71 2.41
N GLN A 43 1.05 7.61 1.87
CA GLN A 43 2.48 7.73 2.17
C GLN A 43 2.84 8.95 3.02
N ASP A 44 1.98 9.95 3.04
CA ASP A 44 2.21 11.20 3.77
C ASP A 44 3.51 11.93 3.33
N THR A 45 3.80 11.92 2.03
CA THR A 45 4.97 12.63 1.46
C THR A 45 4.90 14.14 1.84
N PRO A 46 5.99 14.75 2.33
CA PRO A 46 7.40 14.31 2.31
C PRO A 46 7.90 13.57 3.57
N VAL A 47 7.00 13.03 4.40
CA VAL A 47 7.38 12.28 5.61
C VAL A 47 8.21 11.04 5.25
N ILE A 48 7.80 10.35 4.20
CA ILE A 48 8.60 9.29 3.54
C ILE A 48 8.57 9.50 2.02
N GLU A 49 9.53 8.89 1.31
CA GLU A 49 9.56 8.91 -0.15
C GLU A 49 8.32 8.23 -0.74
N PRO A 50 7.78 8.73 -1.87
CA PRO A 50 6.58 8.17 -2.49
C PRO A 50 6.87 6.82 -3.17
N ASP A 51 6.55 5.73 -2.48
CA ASP A 51 6.65 4.35 -2.98
C ASP A 51 5.41 3.54 -2.58
N MET A 52 4.46 3.38 -3.50
CA MET A 52 3.23 2.65 -3.25
C MET A 52 3.46 1.15 -3.06
N LEU A 53 4.50 0.56 -3.66
CA LEU A 53 4.84 -0.86 -3.43
C LEU A 53 5.37 -1.07 -2.02
N GLU A 54 6.15 -0.13 -1.46
CA GLU A 54 6.53 -0.16 -0.05
C GLU A 54 5.30 0.01 0.85
N THR A 55 4.35 0.87 0.50
CA THR A 55 3.09 1.01 1.25
C THR A 55 2.30 -0.30 1.29
N VAL A 56 2.14 -0.96 0.14
CA VAL A 56 1.51 -2.29 0.02
C VAL A 56 2.28 -3.31 0.87
N TRP A 57 3.61 -3.33 0.75
CA TRP A 57 4.46 -4.22 1.54
C TRP A 57 4.28 -4.03 3.05
N CYS A 58 4.21 -2.79 3.52
CA CYS A 58 3.98 -2.47 4.93
C CYS A 58 2.62 -2.98 5.43
N ALA A 59 1.55 -2.81 4.64
CA ALA A 59 0.21 -3.26 5.00
C ALA A 59 0.09 -4.80 5.04
N VAL A 60 0.84 -5.49 4.16
CA VAL A 60 0.84 -6.97 4.06
C VAL A 60 1.71 -7.60 5.14
N ASN A 61 2.89 -7.04 5.42
CA ASN A 61 3.90 -7.70 6.27
C ASN A 61 3.87 -7.24 7.73
N ARG A 62 3.54 -5.98 7.99
CA ARG A 62 3.50 -5.38 9.33
C ARG A 62 4.75 -5.68 10.16
N ILE A 63 5.90 -5.43 9.57
CA ILE A 63 7.22 -5.64 10.18
C ILE A 63 7.87 -4.30 10.50
N THR A 64 8.43 -4.14 11.69
CA THR A 64 9.22 -2.95 12.08
C THR A 64 10.62 -2.98 11.46
N LYS A 65 11.36 -1.87 11.55
CA LYS A 65 12.77 -1.83 11.09
C LYS A 65 13.67 -2.82 11.82
N SER A 66 13.39 -3.13 13.09
CA SER A 66 14.14 -4.13 13.85
C SER A 66 13.69 -5.57 13.56
N GLY A 67 12.69 -5.77 12.70
CA GLY A 67 12.19 -7.09 12.31
C GLY A 67 11.09 -7.65 13.22
N VAL A 68 10.56 -6.86 14.14
CA VAL A 68 9.44 -7.29 14.99
C VAL A 68 8.16 -7.31 14.15
N ARG A 69 7.44 -8.42 14.18
CA ARG A 69 6.10 -8.53 13.59
C ARG A 69 5.10 -7.88 14.54
N LEU A 70 4.45 -6.80 14.08
CA LEU A 70 3.57 -5.98 14.90
C LEU A 70 2.12 -6.13 14.44
N ALA A 71 1.29 -6.78 15.29
CA ALA A 71 -0.13 -7.01 15.01
C ALA A 71 -0.38 -7.68 13.64
N GLN A 72 0.08 -8.90 13.47
CA GLN A 72 -0.07 -9.66 12.21
C GLN A 72 -1.54 -9.91 11.86
N GLU A 73 -2.44 -9.91 12.84
CA GLU A 73 -3.89 -9.99 12.69
C GLU A 73 -4.49 -8.77 11.94
N GLU A 74 -3.77 -7.65 11.93
CA GLU A 74 -4.12 -6.45 11.18
C GLU A 74 -3.50 -6.41 9.76
N ALA A 75 -2.76 -7.46 9.37
CA ALA A 75 -2.25 -7.58 8.01
C ALA A 75 -3.39 -7.87 7.02
N VAL A 76 -3.31 -7.26 5.85
CA VAL A 76 -4.26 -7.50 4.77
C VAL A 76 -3.61 -8.30 3.63
N SER A 77 -4.44 -8.89 2.76
CA SER A 77 -3.91 -9.55 1.56
C SER A 77 -3.25 -8.53 0.62
N CYS A 78 -2.32 -9.00 -0.22
CA CYS A 78 -1.69 -8.14 -1.23
C CYS A 78 -2.75 -7.51 -2.17
N LEU A 79 -3.78 -8.27 -2.56
CA LEU A 79 -4.87 -7.76 -3.39
C LEU A 79 -5.65 -6.63 -2.69
N ASP A 80 -5.95 -6.79 -1.40
CA ASP A 80 -6.69 -5.77 -0.66
C ASP A 80 -5.84 -4.51 -0.41
N ALA A 81 -4.53 -4.68 -0.19
CA ALA A 81 -3.60 -3.55 -0.11
C ALA A 81 -3.51 -2.80 -1.46
N LEU A 82 -3.44 -3.53 -2.59
CA LEU A 82 -3.47 -2.94 -3.94
C LEU A 82 -4.77 -2.17 -4.19
N LYS A 83 -5.93 -2.72 -3.79
CA LYS A 83 -7.20 -1.98 -3.86
C LYS A 83 -7.14 -0.68 -3.05
N GLY A 84 -6.49 -0.70 -1.88
CA GLY A 84 -6.31 0.47 -1.02
C GLY A 84 -5.55 1.62 -1.67
N VAL A 85 -4.66 1.33 -2.63
CA VAL A 85 -3.88 2.33 -3.37
C VAL A 85 -4.39 2.58 -4.80
N THR A 86 -5.45 1.90 -5.24
CA THR A 86 -6.02 2.02 -6.59
C THR A 86 -7.51 2.35 -6.55
N VAL A 87 -8.38 1.35 -6.66
CA VAL A 87 -9.84 1.55 -6.78
C VAL A 87 -10.44 2.26 -5.56
N ASN A 88 -9.99 1.94 -4.34
CA ASN A 88 -10.48 2.61 -3.15
C ASN A 88 -9.97 4.07 -3.08
N ALA A 89 -8.75 4.34 -3.57
CA ALA A 89 -8.24 5.70 -3.67
C ALA A 89 -9.05 6.52 -4.69
N ALA A 90 -9.39 5.94 -5.84
CA ALA A 90 -10.28 6.57 -6.80
C ALA A 90 -11.66 6.88 -6.19
N PHE A 91 -12.24 5.93 -5.45
CA PHE A 91 -13.49 6.12 -4.72
C PHE A 91 -13.41 7.27 -3.70
N GLN A 92 -12.30 7.40 -2.97
CA GLN A 92 -12.10 8.49 -2.00
C GLN A 92 -12.19 9.88 -2.66
N TYR A 93 -11.78 9.98 -3.93
CA TYR A 93 -11.85 11.21 -4.72
C TYR A 93 -13.13 11.35 -5.56
N HIS A 94 -14.04 10.37 -5.49
CA HIS A 94 -15.25 10.30 -6.34
C HIS A 94 -14.91 10.22 -7.85
N GLU A 95 -13.83 9.51 -8.17
CA GLU A 95 -13.31 9.32 -9.53
C GLU A 95 -13.27 7.83 -9.94
N GLU A 96 -13.96 6.96 -9.21
CA GLU A 96 -13.98 5.52 -9.47
C GLU A 96 -14.63 5.14 -10.81
N GLN A 97 -15.40 6.03 -11.40
CA GLN A 97 -15.95 5.85 -12.75
C GLN A 97 -14.93 6.19 -13.86
N GLU A 98 -13.87 6.92 -13.53
CA GLU A 98 -12.87 7.40 -14.49
C GLU A 98 -11.54 6.68 -14.38
N LYS A 99 -11.16 6.15 -13.19
CA LYS A 99 -9.85 5.52 -12.94
C LYS A 99 -9.89 4.55 -11.76
N GLY A 100 -8.74 3.97 -11.42
CA GLY A 100 -8.56 3.06 -10.27
C GLY A 100 -8.68 1.58 -10.61
N SER A 101 -9.24 1.24 -11.77
CA SER A 101 -9.33 -0.13 -12.31
C SER A 101 -9.10 -0.15 -13.81
N ILE A 102 -8.69 -1.30 -14.33
CA ILE A 102 -8.51 -1.53 -15.76
C ILE A 102 -9.85 -2.00 -16.34
N GLU A 103 -10.63 -1.04 -16.81
CA GLU A 103 -11.94 -1.25 -17.42
C GLU A 103 -12.10 -0.39 -18.66
N GLU A 104 -12.88 -0.87 -19.64
CA GLU A 104 -13.17 -0.12 -20.87
C GLU A 104 -13.85 1.21 -20.52
N GLY A 105 -13.37 2.30 -21.14
CA GLY A 105 -13.88 3.66 -20.92
C GLY A 105 -13.20 4.43 -19.80
N LYS A 106 -12.38 3.79 -18.97
CA LYS A 106 -11.56 4.48 -17.95
C LYS A 106 -10.25 5.00 -18.52
N ARG A 107 -9.65 5.94 -17.83
CA ARG A 107 -8.34 6.50 -18.18
C ARG A 107 -7.28 5.40 -18.14
N ALA A 108 -6.41 5.37 -19.14
CA ALA A 108 -5.27 4.48 -19.20
C ALA A 108 -4.13 5.00 -18.31
N ASP A 109 -4.37 5.08 -17.00
CA ASP A 109 -3.38 5.37 -15.96
C ASP A 109 -2.86 4.04 -15.42
N LEU A 110 -1.71 3.59 -15.90
CA LEU A 110 -1.21 2.23 -15.71
C LEU A 110 0.26 2.23 -15.31
N ILE A 111 0.69 1.17 -14.64
CA ILE A 111 2.11 0.88 -14.43
C ILE A 111 2.44 -0.53 -14.94
N ILE A 112 3.66 -0.69 -15.46
CA ILE A 112 4.22 -2.01 -15.78
C ILE A 112 5.25 -2.33 -14.70
N LEU A 113 5.09 -3.49 -14.09
CA LEU A 113 5.95 -3.96 -13.00
C LEU A 113 6.89 -5.07 -13.47
N SER A 114 8.04 -5.20 -12.81
CA SER A 114 9.02 -6.27 -13.13
C SER A 114 8.54 -7.67 -12.72
N GLU A 115 7.64 -7.76 -11.74
CA GLU A 115 7.08 -9.00 -11.22
C GLU A 115 5.62 -8.78 -10.82
N ASP A 116 4.82 -9.84 -10.80
CA ASP A 116 3.42 -9.81 -10.33
C ASP A 116 3.40 -9.78 -8.79
N PRO A 117 2.91 -8.69 -8.16
CA PRO A 117 2.87 -8.57 -6.70
C PRO A 117 1.96 -9.61 -6.03
N LEU A 118 1.02 -10.22 -6.79
CA LEU A 118 0.14 -11.28 -6.28
C LEU A 118 0.80 -12.66 -6.28
N GLN A 119 1.91 -12.84 -7.00
CA GLN A 119 2.59 -14.12 -7.14
C GLN A 119 3.92 -14.19 -6.39
N VAL A 120 4.54 -13.05 -6.08
CA VAL A 120 5.78 -13.03 -5.31
C VAL A 120 5.54 -13.32 -3.83
N HIS A 121 6.57 -13.80 -3.14
CA HIS A 121 6.50 -13.88 -1.67
C HIS A 121 6.28 -12.48 -1.07
N PRO A 122 5.43 -12.32 -0.05
CA PRO A 122 5.11 -11.02 0.54
C PRO A 122 6.32 -10.14 0.87
N ASP A 123 7.41 -10.72 1.37
CA ASP A 123 8.64 -9.99 1.71
C ASP A 123 9.30 -9.32 0.49
N ARG A 124 9.02 -9.80 -0.73
CA ARG A 124 9.62 -9.30 -1.97
C ARG A 124 8.83 -8.16 -2.62
N ILE A 125 7.61 -7.87 -2.19
CA ILE A 125 6.72 -6.87 -2.82
C ILE A 125 7.44 -5.53 -2.97
N ARG A 126 8.12 -5.03 -1.93
CA ARG A 126 8.86 -3.75 -1.98
C ARG A 126 10.10 -3.76 -2.90
N GLY A 127 10.52 -4.94 -3.35
CA GLY A 127 11.64 -5.08 -4.29
C GLY A 127 11.19 -5.08 -5.76
N ILE A 128 9.90 -5.08 -6.03
CA ILE A 128 9.34 -4.99 -7.37
C ILE A 128 9.65 -3.61 -7.95
N THR A 129 10.11 -3.58 -9.18
CA THR A 129 10.47 -2.33 -9.87
C THR A 129 9.34 -1.90 -10.80
N VAL A 130 9.01 -0.60 -10.80
CA VAL A 130 8.19 0.01 -11.86
C VAL A 130 9.06 0.15 -13.11
N LEU A 131 8.68 -0.54 -14.18
CA LEU A 131 9.37 -0.50 -15.47
C LEU A 131 8.86 0.63 -16.35
N GLU A 132 7.55 0.90 -16.31
CA GLU A 132 6.92 1.96 -17.08
C GLU A 132 5.74 2.54 -16.31
N THR A 133 5.56 3.86 -16.40
CA THR A 133 4.35 4.56 -15.95
C THR A 133 3.67 5.19 -17.15
N ILE A 134 2.39 4.90 -17.31
CA ILE A 134 1.53 5.37 -18.38
C ILE A 134 0.47 6.28 -17.78
N LYS A 135 0.33 7.47 -18.32
CA LYS A 135 -0.67 8.48 -17.94
C LYS A 135 -1.52 8.86 -19.13
N ASP A 136 -2.83 8.69 -19.02
CA ASP A 136 -3.79 8.94 -20.12
C ASP A 136 -3.38 8.23 -21.44
N GLY A 137 -2.79 7.03 -21.34
CA GLY A 137 -2.32 6.23 -22.49
C GLY A 137 -0.92 6.60 -23.00
N GLU A 138 -0.26 7.61 -22.45
CA GLU A 138 1.09 8.03 -22.83
C GLU A 138 2.12 7.59 -21.77
N ALA A 139 3.25 7.03 -22.22
CA ALA A 139 4.34 6.67 -21.33
C ALA A 139 5.06 7.93 -20.81
N VAL A 140 4.92 8.21 -19.52
CA VAL A 140 5.56 9.36 -18.85
C VAL A 140 6.87 9.00 -18.13
N TYR A 141 7.10 7.72 -17.90
CA TYR A 141 8.33 7.19 -17.34
C TYR A 141 8.64 5.82 -17.93
N ARG A 142 9.90 5.59 -18.25
CA ARG A 142 10.47 4.28 -18.58
C ARG A 142 11.79 4.12 -17.84
N LYS A 143 11.94 2.98 -17.18
CA LYS A 143 13.22 2.63 -16.58
C LYS A 143 14.24 2.39 -17.70
N ASP A 144 15.38 3.07 -17.65
CA ASP A 144 16.49 2.81 -18.57
C ASP A 144 16.93 1.34 -18.47
N GLN A 145 17.18 0.71 -19.62
CA GLN A 145 17.64 -0.67 -19.72
C GLN A 145 19.10 -0.79 -19.35
#